data_430532e8cebc8ef228f13bae254e2f45
#
_entry.id   430532e8cebc8ef228f13bae254e2f45
#
_cell.length_a   1.000
_cell.length_b   1.000
_cell.length_c   1.000
_cell.angle_alpha   90.00
_cell.angle_beta   90.00
_cell.angle_gamma   90.00
#
_symmetry.space_group_name_H-M   'P 1'
#
loop_
_entity.id
_entity.type
_entity.pdbx_description
1 polymer ?
#
loop_
_entity_poly.entity_id
_entity_poly.type
_entity_poly.pdbx_seq_one_letter_code
_entity_poly.pdbx_strand_id
1 'polypeptide(L)'
;MRIKKVLIFIVLIALVYSFLPLISFWLTAPAPNSDNNQVNAEKLKNNKGSYFSFIVFGDNHNGLFTNDASTLKLIWHMNREDRFKKVPLDFVLNTGDVTLDGSKRDFHAWKKIQRLIKYPVIAAIGNHDDRKLFGEYCGDKQFAFSDRNSYFIVVDNEGGKPDFAWLEERLKEGQKYSHIFVAMHKPPWDPYQQEWYNIDNAPWAYQLRKLLAEYRVDIVFAGHKHMFKHQQFDGVDYITTGGGGMLTEIPESEGGYLHYVRVMVNHDYVTYEVRKISPPLWLHTTYYLAKEALYWARNWYGSGYIFGRNTKILEPKVRGLNDREYWFDVRRENEKI
;
A
#
# COMPACT_ATOMS: atom_id res chain seq x y z
N MET A 1 -9.51 -21.45 49.04
CA MET A 1 -10.25 -20.37 48.34
C MET A 1 -9.51 -19.01 48.30
N ARG A 2 -8.81 -18.57 49.33
CA ARG A 2 -8.02 -17.31 49.33
C ARG A 2 -6.84 -17.26 48.37
N ILE A 3 -6.04 -18.31 48.27
CA ILE A 3 -4.84 -18.37 47.39
C ILE A 3 -5.23 -18.24 45.90
N LYS A 4 -6.32 -18.89 45.45
CA LYS A 4 -6.80 -18.77 44.04
C LYS A 4 -7.23 -17.33 43.70
N LYS A 5 -7.85 -16.61 44.65
CA LYS A 5 -8.24 -15.20 44.45
C LYS A 5 -7.01 -14.28 44.37
N VAL A 6 -6.00 -14.53 45.18
CA VAL A 6 -4.73 -13.78 45.15
C VAL A 6 -4.00 -14.03 43.84
N LEU A 7 -3.94 -15.27 43.36
CA LEU A 7 -3.32 -15.60 42.06
C LEU A 7 -4.02 -14.95 40.87
N ILE A 8 -5.37 -14.97 40.85
CA ILE A 8 -6.17 -14.29 39.83
C ILE A 8 -5.92 -12.77 39.86
N PHE A 9 -5.84 -12.17 41.05
CA PHE A 9 -5.55 -10.74 41.18
C PHE A 9 -4.15 -10.37 40.68
N ILE A 10 -3.13 -11.19 40.95
CA ILE A 10 -1.76 -11.00 40.44
C ILE A 10 -1.73 -11.11 38.92
N VAL A 11 -2.41 -12.10 38.35
CA VAL A 11 -2.52 -12.28 36.89
C VAL A 11 -3.22 -11.09 36.24
N LEU A 12 -4.30 -10.58 36.83
CA LEU A 12 -4.99 -9.39 36.35
C LEU A 12 -4.11 -8.14 36.41
N ILE A 13 -3.36 -7.94 37.49
CA ILE A 13 -2.39 -6.84 37.60
C ILE A 13 -1.29 -6.97 36.54
N ALA A 14 -0.75 -8.16 36.33
CA ALA A 14 0.27 -8.41 35.31
C ALA A 14 -0.27 -8.15 33.90
N LEU A 15 -1.51 -8.53 33.62
CA LEU A 15 -2.20 -8.22 32.38
C LEU A 15 -2.38 -6.71 32.19
N VAL A 16 -2.91 -6.02 33.19
CA VAL A 16 -3.09 -4.54 33.16
C VAL A 16 -1.73 -3.85 32.94
N TYR A 17 -0.70 -4.26 33.67
CA TYR A 17 0.66 -3.71 33.52
C TYR A 17 1.24 -3.95 32.14
N SER A 18 0.93 -5.10 31.51
CA SER A 18 1.35 -5.42 30.14
C SER A 18 0.66 -4.55 29.09
N PHE A 19 -0.54 -4.04 29.39
CA PHE A 19 -1.29 -3.15 28.49
C PHE A 19 -1.01 -1.65 28.71
N LEU A 20 -0.46 -1.25 29.86
CA LEU A 20 -0.15 0.15 30.14
C LEU A 20 0.73 0.83 29.07
N PRO A 21 1.80 0.19 28.55
CA PRO A 21 2.60 0.78 27.46
C PRO A 21 1.80 0.98 26.17
N LEU A 22 0.88 0.05 25.85
CA LEU A 22 -0.01 0.15 24.72
C LEU A 22 -1.03 1.28 24.92
N ILE A 23 -1.60 1.39 26.10
CA ILE A 23 -2.53 2.47 26.47
C ILE A 23 -1.82 3.83 26.42
N SER A 24 -0.62 3.93 26.97
CA SER A 24 0.20 5.14 26.88
C SER A 24 0.54 5.48 25.43
N PHE A 25 0.92 4.50 24.62
CA PHE A 25 1.15 4.66 23.19
C PHE A 25 -0.07 5.25 22.48
N TRP A 26 -1.29 4.80 22.82
CA TRP A 26 -2.53 5.30 22.20
C TRP A 26 -2.98 6.66 22.75
N LEU A 27 -2.67 7.00 24.00
CA LEU A 27 -3.08 8.27 24.62
C LEU A 27 -2.19 9.47 24.20
N THR A 28 -0.95 9.24 23.82
CA THR A 28 -0.03 10.32 23.44
C THR A 28 -0.26 10.73 21.99
N ALA A 29 -0.76 11.93 21.74
CA ALA A 29 -0.89 12.46 20.39
C ALA A 29 0.49 12.81 19.78
N PRO A 30 0.83 12.34 18.58
CA PRO A 30 2.02 12.80 17.88
C PRO A 30 1.81 14.22 17.34
N ALA A 31 2.89 14.96 17.18
CA ALA A 31 2.83 16.26 16.55
C ALA A 31 2.43 16.12 15.07
N PRO A 32 1.51 16.95 14.56
CA PRO A 32 1.27 17.10 13.13
C PRO A 32 2.57 17.51 12.40
N ASN A 33 2.64 17.24 11.11
CA ASN A 33 3.78 17.62 10.24
C ASN A 33 5.15 17.05 10.67
N SER A 34 5.23 16.16 11.67
CA SER A 34 6.45 15.42 11.92
C SER A 34 6.59 14.35 10.83
N ASP A 35 7.72 14.35 10.11
CA ASP A 35 8.00 13.39 9.04
C ASP A 35 6.86 13.33 7.99
N ASN A 36 6.50 14.49 7.44
CA ASN A 36 5.56 14.60 6.34
C ASN A 36 6.21 14.25 4.99
N ASN A 37 5.41 14.23 3.92
CA ASN A 37 5.83 13.88 2.58
C ASN A 37 7.05 14.70 2.10
N GLN A 38 7.03 16.03 2.28
CA GLN A 38 8.11 16.93 1.83
C GLN A 38 9.41 16.66 2.59
N VAL A 39 9.33 16.55 3.92
CA VAL A 39 10.49 16.24 4.76
C VAL A 39 11.10 14.90 4.38
N ASN A 40 10.25 13.88 4.14
CA ASN A 40 10.70 12.55 3.78
C ASN A 40 11.29 12.49 2.37
N ALA A 41 10.68 13.18 1.40
CA ALA A 41 11.23 13.32 0.05
C ALA A 41 12.60 14.04 0.05
N GLU A 42 12.75 15.07 0.88
CA GLU A 42 14.03 15.78 1.00
C GLU A 42 15.18 14.90 1.49
N LYS A 43 14.89 13.95 2.39
CA LYS A 43 15.90 12.98 2.88
C LYS A 43 16.49 12.11 1.75
N LEU A 44 15.75 11.89 0.66
CA LEU A 44 16.15 11.03 -0.45
C LEU A 44 17.06 11.71 -1.47
N LYS A 45 17.04 13.05 -1.55
CA LYS A 45 17.77 13.84 -2.57
C LYS A 45 19.28 13.57 -2.63
N ASN A 46 19.87 13.16 -1.52
CA ASN A 46 21.31 12.93 -1.43
C ASN A 46 21.74 11.49 -1.69
N ASN A 47 20.81 10.60 -1.94
CA ASN A 47 21.11 9.21 -2.24
C ASN A 47 21.90 9.09 -3.55
N LYS A 48 22.85 8.17 -3.61
CA LYS A 48 23.76 7.96 -4.76
C LYS A 48 23.65 6.55 -5.32
N GLY A 49 24.00 6.41 -6.58
CA GLY A 49 23.99 5.14 -7.29
C GLY A 49 22.65 4.85 -7.95
N SER A 50 22.54 3.70 -8.61
CA SER A 50 21.36 3.29 -9.39
C SER A 50 20.76 1.97 -8.92
N TYR A 51 21.22 1.45 -7.78
CA TYR A 51 20.77 0.17 -7.23
C TYR A 51 20.20 0.37 -5.83
N PHE A 52 18.89 0.25 -5.72
CA PHE A 52 18.15 0.46 -4.46
C PHE A 52 16.82 -0.30 -4.49
N SER A 53 16.09 -0.24 -3.41
CA SER A 53 14.72 -0.74 -3.33
C SER A 53 13.85 0.21 -2.54
N PHE A 54 12.55 0.12 -2.75
CA PHE A 54 11.53 0.74 -1.94
C PHE A 54 10.36 -0.23 -1.72
N ILE A 55 9.58 0.01 -0.68
CA ILE A 55 8.38 -0.79 -0.37
C ILE A 55 7.16 0.02 -0.77
N VAL A 56 6.14 -0.67 -1.29
CA VAL A 56 4.82 -0.08 -1.57
C VAL A 56 3.75 -0.87 -0.82
N PHE A 57 2.86 -0.17 -0.13
CA PHE A 57 1.67 -0.72 0.50
C PHE A 57 0.61 0.39 0.64
N GLY A 58 -0.64 0.05 0.93
CA GLY A 58 -1.70 1.02 1.19
C GLY A 58 -2.92 0.38 1.83
N ASP A 59 -3.96 1.16 2.06
CA ASP A 59 -5.22 0.71 2.63
C ASP A 59 -5.02 0.08 4.04
N ASN A 60 -4.26 0.78 4.84
CA ASN A 60 -4.01 0.34 6.22
C ASN A 60 -5.15 0.73 7.16
N HIS A 61 -5.95 1.76 6.85
CA HIS A 61 -7.14 2.17 7.60
C HIS A 61 -6.91 2.19 9.11
N ASN A 62 -5.84 2.88 9.55
CA ASN A 62 -5.48 2.95 10.96
C ASN A 62 -6.52 3.72 11.78
N GLY A 63 -6.67 3.33 13.04
CA GLY A 63 -7.70 3.82 13.96
C GLY A 63 -8.64 2.72 14.45
N LEU A 64 -8.63 1.55 13.80
CA LEU A 64 -9.29 0.34 14.26
C LEU A 64 -8.25 -0.68 14.73
N PHE A 65 -8.43 -1.24 15.92
CA PHE A 65 -7.47 -2.14 16.56
C PHE A 65 -7.03 -3.32 15.69
N THR A 66 -7.94 -3.91 14.91
CA THR A 66 -7.63 -5.03 13.99
C THR A 66 -6.71 -4.60 12.87
N ASN A 67 -6.96 -3.44 12.27
CA ASN A 67 -6.17 -2.88 11.18
C ASN A 67 -4.79 -2.44 11.69
N ASP A 68 -4.76 -1.79 12.84
CA ASP A 68 -3.52 -1.39 13.50
C ASP A 68 -2.63 -2.58 13.80
N ALA A 69 -3.20 -3.67 14.31
CA ALA A 69 -2.45 -4.90 14.61
C ALA A 69 -1.91 -5.55 13.32
N SER A 70 -2.67 -5.55 12.24
CA SER A 70 -2.23 -6.04 10.93
C SER A 70 -1.12 -5.18 10.36
N THR A 71 -1.28 -3.85 10.38
CA THR A 71 -0.26 -2.89 9.91
C THR A 71 1.03 -3.01 10.73
N LEU A 72 0.95 -3.13 12.05
CA LEU A 72 2.11 -3.34 12.91
C LEU A 72 2.87 -4.63 12.56
N LYS A 73 2.16 -5.69 12.20
CA LYS A 73 2.79 -6.93 11.76
C LYS A 73 3.50 -6.76 10.42
N LEU A 74 2.90 -6.06 9.45
CA LEU A 74 3.57 -5.70 8.20
C LEU A 74 4.84 -4.90 8.46
N ILE A 75 4.79 -3.86 9.28
CA ILE A 75 5.95 -3.03 9.65
C ILE A 75 7.05 -3.86 10.29
N TRP A 76 6.69 -4.83 11.13
CA TRP A 76 7.66 -5.73 11.72
C TRP A 76 8.44 -6.53 10.66
N HIS A 77 7.78 -6.96 9.57
CA HIS A 77 8.42 -7.60 8.43
C HIS A 77 9.22 -6.59 7.60
N MET A 78 8.63 -5.46 7.20
CA MET A 78 9.30 -4.40 6.42
C MET A 78 10.62 -3.96 7.06
N ASN A 79 10.63 -3.76 8.37
CA ASN A 79 11.83 -3.34 9.13
C ASN A 79 12.94 -4.39 9.17
N ARG A 80 12.72 -5.58 8.63
CA ARG A 80 13.68 -6.68 8.57
C ARG A 80 14.17 -6.99 7.16
N GLU A 81 13.62 -6.34 6.16
CA GLU A 81 13.97 -6.57 4.76
C GLU A 81 15.47 -6.37 4.47
N ASP A 82 16.14 -5.45 5.16
CA ASP A 82 17.57 -5.20 4.97
C ASP A 82 18.49 -6.27 5.56
N ARG A 83 17.98 -7.13 6.46
CA ARG A 83 18.84 -8.08 7.19
C ARG A 83 19.47 -9.13 6.28
N PHE A 84 18.83 -9.44 5.17
CA PHE A 84 19.19 -10.57 4.31
C PHE A 84 19.45 -10.18 2.86
N LYS A 85 19.34 -8.89 2.50
CA LYS A 85 19.46 -8.43 1.11
C LYS A 85 20.51 -7.36 0.96
N LYS A 86 21.35 -7.53 -0.07
CA LYS A 86 22.40 -6.56 -0.45
C LYS A 86 21.86 -5.27 -1.08
N VAL A 87 20.54 -5.20 -1.33
CA VAL A 87 19.89 -4.05 -1.96
C VAL A 87 19.42 -3.09 -0.87
N PRO A 88 19.92 -1.85 -0.84
CA PRO A 88 19.45 -0.85 0.12
C PRO A 88 17.95 -0.62 -0.01
N LEU A 89 17.25 -0.49 1.11
CA LEU A 89 15.87 -0.05 1.17
C LEU A 89 15.85 1.43 1.56
N ASP A 90 15.45 2.28 0.63
CA ASP A 90 15.59 3.73 0.79
C ASP A 90 14.35 4.37 1.43
N PHE A 91 13.14 3.93 1.06
CA PHE A 91 11.90 4.50 1.59
C PHE A 91 10.70 3.54 1.45
N VAL A 92 9.57 3.99 1.99
CA VAL A 92 8.27 3.30 1.90
C VAL A 92 7.26 4.25 1.26
N LEU A 93 6.55 3.78 0.24
CA LEU A 93 5.48 4.49 -0.46
C LEU A 93 4.13 3.89 -0.03
N ASN A 94 3.22 4.74 0.44
CA ASN A 94 1.87 4.34 0.81
C ASN A 94 0.88 4.87 -0.23
N THR A 95 0.01 4.00 -0.73
CA THR A 95 -0.94 4.32 -1.81
C THR A 95 -2.26 4.92 -1.31
N GLY A 96 -2.34 5.39 -0.07
CA GLY A 96 -3.51 6.08 0.48
C GLY A 96 -4.34 5.23 1.44
N ASP A 97 -5.44 5.81 1.90
CA ASP A 97 -6.30 5.27 2.95
C ASP A 97 -5.49 4.91 4.21
N VAL A 98 -4.71 5.90 4.66
CA VAL A 98 -3.90 5.75 5.87
C VAL A 98 -4.76 5.74 7.15
N THR A 99 -5.97 6.32 7.08
CA THR A 99 -6.94 6.40 8.18
C THR A 99 -8.21 5.60 7.90
N LEU A 100 -8.94 5.22 8.97
CA LEU A 100 -10.20 4.49 8.84
C LEU A 100 -11.35 5.40 8.40
N ASP A 101 -11.49 6.58 9.02
CA ASP A 101 -12.59 7.51 8.78
C ASP A 101 -12.16 8.99 8.65
N GLY A 102 -10.86 9.26 8.53
CA GLY A 102 -10.31 10.61 8.40
C GLY A 102 -10.29 11.43 9.67
N SER A 103 -10.61 10.88 10.82
CA SER A 103 -10.63 11.61 12.09
C SER A 103 -9.23 11.95 12.60
N LYS A 104 -9.13 12.99 13.46
CA LYS A 104 -7.86 13.30 14.16
C LYS A 104 -7.32 12.10 14.94
N ARG A 105 -8.22 11.32 15.56
CA ARG A 105 -7.85 10.10 16.28
C ARG A 105 -7.12 9.13 15.36
N ASP A 106 -7.63 8.92 14.16
CA ASP A 106 -7.08 7.96 13.22
C ASP A 106 -5.76 8.46 12.63
N PHE A 107 -5.64 9.77 12.34
CA PHE A 107 -4.35 10.36 11.98
C PHE A 107 -3.32 10.24 13.12
N HIS A 108 -3.74 10.37 14.38
CA HIS A 108 -2.84 10.10 15.52
C HIS A 108 -2.40 8.63 15.54
N ALA A 109 -3.31 7.69 15.28
CA ALA A 109 -2.99 6.28 15.19
C ALA A 109 -1.98 6.02 14.05
N TRP A 110 -2.26 6.52 12.85
CA TRP A 110 -1.36 6.45 11.71
C TRP A 110 0.03 7.01 12.03
N LYS A 111 0.12 8.24 12.55
CA LYS A 111 1.42 8.87 12.83
C LYS A 111 2.23 8.11 13.89
N LYS A 112 1.59 7.49 14.86
CA LYS A 112 2.27 6.63 15.84
C LYS A 112 2.81 5.37 15.18
N ILE A 113 2.02 4.74 14.31
CA ILE A 113 2.39 3.52 13.59
C ILE A 113 3.48 3.84 12.56
N GLN A 114 3.34 4.93 11.80
CA GLN A 114 4.34 5.41 10.83
C GLN A 114 5.74 5.54 11.46
N ARG A 115 5.83 6.08 12.68
CA ARG A 115 7.12 6.25 13.41
C ARG A 115 7.84 4.94 13.71
N LEU A 116 7.16 3.81 13.64
CA LEU A 116 7.78 2.50 13.82
C LEU A 116 8.42 1.99 12.53
N ILE A 117 8.14 2.60 11.39
CA ILE A 117 8.80 2.31 10.12
C ILE A 117 10.18 2.99 10.16
N LYS A 118 11.23 2.21 9.88
CA LYS A 118 12.63 2.67 9.95
C LYS A 118 13.02 3.62 8.81
N TYR A 119 12.24 3.67 7.77
CA TYR A 119 12.53 4.37 6.51
C TYR A 119 11.62 5.58 6.35
N PRO A 120 12.03 6.60 5.58
CA PRO A 120 11.14 7.68 5.17
C PRO A 120 9.85 7.12 4.57
N VAL A 121 8.69 7.66 4.97
CA VAL A 121 7.38 7.24 4.44
C VAL A 121 6.78 8.37 3.63
N ILE A 122 6.42 8.07 2.40
CA ILE A 122 5.72 8.98 1.48
C ILE A 122 4.33 8.39 1.24
N ALA A 123 3.27 9.21 1.39
CA ALA A 123 1.89 8.73 1.29
C ALA A 123 1.10 9.52 0.25
N ALA A 124 0.34 8.82 -0.58
CA ALA A 124 -0.77 9.40 -1.33
C ALA A 124 -1.98 9.60 -0.39
N ILE A 125 -2.90 10.47 -0.78
CA ILE A 125 -4.18 10.61 -0.10
C ILE A 125 -5.17 9.56 -0.64
N GLY A 126 -6.00 8.96 0.24
CA GLY A 126 -7.09 8.08 -0.15
C GLY A 126 -8.47 8.66 0.21
N ASN A 127 -9.54 7.96 -0.18
CA ASN A 127 -10.91 8.44 0.01
C ASN A 127 -11.41 8.36 1.47
N HIS A 128 -10.74 7.59 2.32
CA HIS A 128 -10.98 7.56 3.76
C HIS A 128 -10.22 8.65 4.53
N ASP A 129 -9.33 9.38 3.86
CA ASP A 129 -8.51 10.41 4.48
C ASP A 129 -9.19 11.79 4.36
N ASP A 130 -9.45 12.46 5.48
CA ASP A 130 -9.90 13.86 5.45
C ASP A 130 -8.82 14.74 4.80
N ARG A 131 -9.18 15.48 3.77
CA ARG A 131 -8.23 16.24 2.94
C ARG A 131 -7.47 17.34 3.70
N LYS A 132 -8.13 17.97 4.68
CA LYS A 132 -7.51 19.02 5.50
C LYS A 132 -6.53 18.40 6.48
N LEU A 133 -6.97 17.40 7.22
CA LEU A 133 -6.13 16.71 8.19
C LEU A 133 -4.99 15.95 7.51
N PHE A 134 -5.20 15.38 6.33
CA PHE A 134 -4.09 14.80 5.56
C PHE A 134 -3.00 15.84 5.29
N GLY A 135 -3.38 17.06 4.86
CA GLY A 135 -2.42 18.16 4.69
C GLY A 135 -1.68 18.53 5.98
N GLU A 136 -2.37 18.49 7.13
CA GLU A 136 -1.76 18.79 8.43
C GLU A 136 -0.79 17.67 8.90
N TYR A 137 -1.13 16.40 8.66
CA TYR A 137 -0.37 15.26 9.20
C TYR A 137 0.58 14.61 8.22
N CYS A 138 0.25 14.59 6.93
CA CYS A 138 1.02 13.90 5.89
C CYS A 138 1.69 14.86 4.90
N GLY A 139 1.23 16.12 4.80
CA GLY A 139 1.78 17.13 3.88
C GLY A 139 1.05 17.18 2.54
N ASP A 140 1.77 17.55 1.48
CA ASP A 140 1.18 17.71 0.16
C ASP A 140 0.58 16.41 -0.36
N LYS A 141 -0.56 16.56 -1.04
CA LYS A 141 -1.33 15.46 -1.62
C LYS A 141 -0.90 15.12 -3.04
N GLN A 142 -0.30 16.12 -3.72
CA GLN A 142 0.17 16.01 -5.08
C GLN A 142 1.54 16.66 -5.20
N PHE A 143 2.55 15.88 -5.56
CA PHE A 143 3.93 16.35 -5.68
C PHE A 143 4.77 15.31 -6.43
N ALA A 144 6.00 15.70 -6.77
CA ALA A 144 6.98 14.78 -7.33
C ALA A 144 8.32 14.90 -6.59
N PHE A 145 9.08 13.84 -6.60
CA PHE A 145 10.41 13.78 -6.02
C PHE A 145 11.29 12.81 -6.80
N SER A 146 12.58 12.86 -6.55
CA SER A 146 13.54 11.90 -7.12
C SER A 146 14.28 11.17 -6.03
N ASP A 147 14.61 9.92 -6.30
CA ASP A 147 15.58 9.15 -5.56
C ASP A 147 16.51 8.48 -6.57
N ARG A 148 17.82 8.77 -6.46
CA ARG A 148 18.86 8.24 -7.35
C ARG A 148 18.55 8.49 -8.84
N ASN A 149 18.41 7.45 -9.65
CA ASN A 149 18.10 7.51 -11.08
C ASN A 149 16.60 7.42 -11.41
N SER A 150 15.74 7.57 -10.41
CA SER A 150 14.30 7.36 -10.54
C SER A 150 13.51 8.60 -10.15
N TYR A 151 12.40 8.81 -10.83
CA TYR A 151 11.46 9.91 -10.61
C TYR A 151 10.12 9.37 -10.17
N PHE A 152 9.57 9.94 -9.11
CA PHE A 152 8.33 9.52 -8.48
C PHE A 152 7.32 10.65 -8.51
N ILE A 153 6.10 10.36 -8.94
CA ILE A 153 4.99 11.32 -9.02
C ILE A 153 3.85 10.78 -8.15
N VAL A 154 3.47 11.53 -7.12
CA VAL A 154 2.29 11.25 -6.30
C VAL A 154 1.15 12.10 -6.82
N VAL A 155 0.08 11.44 -7.27
CA VAL A 155 -1.08 12.07 -7.90
C VAL A 155 -2.27 12.04 -6.95
N ASP A 156 -2.87 13.20 -6.70
CA ASP A 156 -4.15 13.30 -6.00
C ASP A 156 -5.29 13.05 -6.99
N ASN A 157 -5.92 11.90 -6.90
CA ASN A 157 -7.09 11.55 -7.71
C ASN A 157 -8.37 11.34 -6.89
N GLU A 158 -8.37 11.79 -5.62
CA GLU A 158 -9.54 11.74 -4.74
C GLU A 158 -10.49 12.92 -4.92
N GLY A 159 -10.01 14.03 -5.44
CA GLY A 159 -10.82 15.19 -5.79
C GLY A 159 -11.56 15.08 -7.13
N GLY A 160 -11.49 13.94 -7.82
CA GLY A 160 -12.04 13.74 -9.16
C GLY A 160 -10.93 13.68 -10.21
N LYS A 161 -11.11 14.40 -11.34
CA LYS A 161 -10.12 14.42 -12.42
C LYS A 161 -8.79 15.00 -11.93
N PRO A 162 -7.66 14.28 -12.11
CA PRO A 162 -6.34 14.82 -11.81
C PRO A 162 -6.01 16.07 -12.63
N ASP A 163 -5.13 16.90 -12.11
CA ASP A 163 -4.55 18.02 -12.86
C ASP A 163 -3.61 17.48 -13.96
N PHE A 164 -4.14 17.32 -15.15
CA PHE A 164 -3.39 16.77 -16.30
C PHE A 164 -2.25 17.68 -16.75
N ALA A 165 -2.41 19.00 -16.65
CA ALA A 165 -1.37 19.92 -17.06
C ALA A 165 -0.15 19.80 -16.14
N TRP A 166 -0.38 19.78 -14.84
CA TRP A 166 0.66 19.54 -13.85
C TRP A 166 1.29 18.14 -14.01
N LEU A 167 0.48 17.11 -14.18
CA LEU A 167 0.98 15.74 -14.34
C LEU A 167 1.86 15.62 -15.58
N GLU A 168 1.45 16.17 -16.70
CA GLU A 168 2.22 16.14 -17.94
C GLU A 168 3.57 16.88 -17.77
N GLU A 169 3.58 18.05 -17.08
CA GLU A 169 4.82 18.74 -16.77
C GLU A 169 5.77 17.86 -15.94
N ARG A 170 5.25 17.19 -14.91
CA ARG A 170 6.07 16.25 -14.10
C ARG A 170 6.55 15.05 -14.90
N LEU A 171 5.72 14.50 -15.78
CA LEU A 171 6.12 13.40 -16.67
C LEU A 171 7.22 13.83 -17.64
N LYS A 172 7.15 15.05 -18.20
CA LYS A 172 8.24 15.65 -19.02
C LYS A 172 9.52 15.77 -18.22
N GLU A 173 9.44 16.23 -16.99
CA GLU A 173 10.60 16.30 -16.10
C GLU A 173 11.19 14.92 -15.82
N GLY A 174 10.34 13.92 -15.62
CA GLY A 174 10.71 12.53 -15.38
C GLY A 174 11.53 11.90 -16.51
N GLN A 175 11.43 12.39 -17.77
CA GLN A 175 12.19 11.85 -18.90
C GLN A 175 13.72 12.03 -18.74
N LYS A 176 14.18 12.80 -17.77
CA LYS A 176 15.61 12.94 -17.44
C LYS A 176 16.14 11.77 -16.61
N TYR A 177 15.24 10.91 -16.08
CA TYR A 177 15.56 9.79 -15.22
C TYR A 177 15.43 8.47 -15.97
N SER A 178 16.09 7.43 -15.48
CA SER A 178 15.99 6.10 -16.08
C SER A 178 14.63 5.45 -15.86
N HIS A 179 13.98 5.76 -14.74
CA HIS A 179 12.71 5.16 -14.35
C HIS A 179 11.72 6.22 -13.86
N ILE A 180 10.44 6.02 -14.19
CA ILE A 180 9.34 6.87 -13.75
C ILE A 180 8.29 5.99 -13.07
N PHE A 181 7.98 6.34 -11.83
CA PHE A 181 6.95 5.69 -11.03
C PHE A 181 5.83 6.68 -10.71
N VAL A 182 4.60 6.21 -10.78
CA VAL A 182 3.43 7.02 -10.39
C VAL A 182 2.69 6.33 -9.27
N ALA A 183 2.31 7.06 -8.24
CA ALA A 183 1.47 6.57 -7.15
C ALA A 183 0.18 7.38 -7.07
N MET A 184 -0.93 6.71 -6.88
CA MET A 184 -2.24 7.31 -6.65
C MET A 184 -3.09 6.36 -5.80
N HIS A 185 -4.21 6.82 -5.27
CA HIS A 185 -5.03 5.92 -4.48
C HIS A 185 -5.96 5.07 -5.35
N LYS A 186 -6.86 5.69 -6.11
CA LYS A 186 -7.79 4.94 -6.96
C LYS A 186 -7.13 4.51 -8.25
N PRO A 187 -7.17 3.21 -8.60
CA PRO A 187 -6.61 2.75 -9.86
C PRO A 187 -7.40 3.32 -11.05
N PRO A 188 -6.74 3.85 -12.09
CA PRO A 188 -7.41 4.31 -13.31
C PRO A 188 -7.80 3.15 -14.25
N TRP A 189 -8.05 1.99 -13.66
CA TRP A 189 -8.52 0.75 -14.28
C TRP A 189 -9.32 -0.04 -13.25
N ASP A 190 -10.17 -0.97 -13.72
CA ASP A 190 -10.85 -1.88 -12.81
C ASP A 190 -10.08 -3.20 -12.65
N PRO A 191 -9.48 -3.46 -11.49
CA PRO A 191 -8.85 -4.75 -11.24
C PRO A 191 -9.84 -5.92 -11.19
N TYR A 192 -11.15 -5.65 -11.01
CA TYR A 192 -12.20 -6.65 -10.89
C TYR A 192 -13.27 -6.64 -11.97
N GLN A 193 -13.28 -5.62 -12.85
CA GLN A 193 -14.36 -5.38 -13.80
C GLN A 193 -15.74 -5.18 -13.12
N GLN A 194 -15.76 -4.55 -11.93
CA GLN A 194 -16.99 -4.23 -11.21
C GLN A 194 -17.39 -2.78 -11.46
N GLU A 195 -18.52 -2.57 -12.16
CA GLU A 195 -18.95 -1.28 -12.70
C GLU A 195 -19.16 -0.16 -11.65
N TRP A 196 -19.42 -0.46 -10.39
CA TRP A 196 -19.88 0.53 -9.41
C TRP A 196 -18.80 1.10 -8.46
N TYR A 197 -17.56 0.66 -8.59
CA TYR A 197 -16.45 1.11 -7.71
C TYR A 197 -15.27 1.72 -8.47
N ASN A 198 -15.46 2.09 -9.75
CA ASN A 198 -14.35 2.37 -10.64
C ASN A 198 -14.25 3.82 -11.05
N ILE A 199 -13.00 4.31 -10.98
CA ILE A 199 -12.59 5.44 -11.81
C ILE A 199 -12.52 5.03 -13.29
N ASP A 200 -12.47 3.76 -13.61
CA ASP A 200 -12.34 3.25 -14.98
C ASP A 200 -13.46 3.74 -15.91
N ASN A 201 -14.65 3.96 -15.34
CA ASN A 201 -15.77 4.59 -16.05
C ASN A 201 -15.70 6.12 -16.10
N ALA A 202 -14.72 6.74 -15.44
CA ALA A 202 -14.53 8.18 -15.56
C ALA A 202 -13.97 8.50 -16.97
N PRO A 203 -14.57 9.46 -17.70
CA PRO A 203 -14.13 9.80 -19.06
C PRO A 203 -12.63 10.12 -19.18
N TRP A 204 -12.03 10.56 -18.08
CA TRP A 204 -10.62 10.93 -18.02
C TRP A 204 -9.68 9.75 -17.68
N ALA A 205 -10.18 8.61 -17.20
CA ALA A 205 -9.33 7.48 -16.82
C ALA A 205 -8.55 6.91 -18.01
N TYR A 206 -9.21 6.79 -19.18
CA TYR A 206 -8.55 6.40 -20.41
C TYR A 206 -7.48 7.40 -20.85
N GLN A 207 -7.79 8.72 -20.77
CA GLN A 207 -6.83 9.77 -21.09
C GLN A 207 -5.61 9.71 -20.17
N LEU A 208 -5.82 9.44 -18.87
CA LEU A 208 -4.74 9.26 -17.91
C LEU A 208 -3.82 8.10 -18.30
N ARG A 209 -4.39 6.93 -18.60
CA ARG A 209 -3.58 5.77 -19.03
C ARG A 209 -2.78 6.08 -20.30
N LYS A 210 -3.39 6.75 -21.29
CA LYS A 210 -2.69 7.15 -22.53
C LYS A 210 -1.54 8.10 -22.25
N LEU A 211 -1.74 9.09 -21.38
CA LEU A 211 -0.68 10.02 -21.00
C LEU A 211 0.48 9.29 -20.30
N LEU A 212 0.18 8.37 -19.38
CA LEU A 212 1.20 7.59 -18.69
C LEU A 212 2.01 6.69 -19.64
N ALA A 213 1.34 6.10 -20.62
CA ALA A 213 1.99 5.30 -21.66
C ALA A 213 2.86 6.14 -22.59
N GLU A 214 2.39 7.32 -23.02
CA GLU A 214 3.14 8.26 -23.87
C GLU A 214 4.48 8.63 -23.25
N TYR A 215 4.49 8.86 -21.93
CA TYR A 215 5.71 9.20 -21.20
C TYR A 215 6.46 7.99 -20.64
N ARG A 216 6.09 6.77 -21.05
CA ARG A 216 6.79 5.53 -20.69
C ARG A 216 6.97 5.35 -19.18
N VAL A 217 5.90 5.56 -18.42
CA VAL A 217 5.89 5.24 -16.98
C VAL A 217 6.18 3.75 -16.81
N ASP A 218 7.11 3.40 -15.92
CA ASP A 218 7.45 1.99 -15.67
C ASP A 218 6.33 1.30 -14.91
N ILE A 219 5.95 1.84 -13.76
CA ILE A 219 4.91 1.25 -12.91
C ILE A 219 4.00 2.34 -12.33
N VAL A 220 2.69 2.05 -12.34
CA VAL A 220 1.67 2.80 -11.59
C VAL A 220 1.23 1.97 -10.40
N PHE A 221 1.41 2.50 -9.20
CA PHE A 221 0.94 1.90 -7.96
C PHE A 221 -0.38 2.53 -7.54
N ALA A 222 -1.36 1.69 -7.17
CA ALA A 222 -2.63 2.12 -6.62
C ALA A 222 -3.06 1.25 -5.44
N GLY A 223 -3.94 1.79 -4.59
CA GLY A 223 -4.62 1.11 -3.50
C GLY A 223 -6.10 0.92 -3.78
N HIS A 224 -6.94 1.33 -2.81
CA HIS A 224 -8.41 1.37 -2.89
C HIS A 224 -9.10 0.01 -2.97
N LYS A 225 -8.54 -0.91 -3.70
CA LYS A 225 -8.97 -2.31 -3.73
C LYS A 225 -8.07 -3.12 -2.80
N HIS A 226 -8.65 -3.68 -1.74
CA HIS A 226 -7.91 -4.39 -0.69
C HIS A 226 -7.37 -5.74 -1.19
N MET A 227 -6.49 -5.67 -2.19
CA MET A 227 -5.93 -6.85 -2.85
C MET A 227 -4.58 -6.55 -3.47
N PHE A 228 -3.89 -7.60 -3.87
CA PHE A 228 -2.80 -7.54 -4.83
C PHE A 228 -3.33 -7.88 -6.22
N LYS A 229 -3.03 -7.04 -7.20
CA LYS A 229 -3.25 -7.33 -8.61
C LYS A 229 -2.18 -6.66 -9.46
N HIS A 230 -1.66 -7.38 -10.44
CA HIS A 230 -0.80 -6.84 -11.48
C HIS A 230 -1.50 -6.95 -12.83
N GLN A 231 -1.46 -5.88 -13.60
CA GLN A 231 -1.97 -5.81 -14.96
C GLN A 231 -1.03 -4.94 -15.80
N GLN A 232 -1.02 -5.14 -17.11
CA GLN A 232 -0.22 -4.34 -18.02
C GLN A 232 -1.11 -3.80 -19.14
N PHE A 233 -1.01 -2.50 -19.40
CA PHE A 233 -1.71 -1.82 -20.49
C PHE A 233 -0.75 -0.85 -21.20
N ASP A 234 -0.69 -0.92 -22.53
CA ASP A 234 0.08 0.01 -23.35
C ASP A 234 1.56 0.13 -22.92
N GLY A 235 2.16 -0.97 -22.45
CA GLY A 235 3.56 -1.02 -21.99
C GLY A 235 3.82 -0.47 -20.59
N VAL A 236 2.78 -0.09 -19.84
CA VAL A 236 2.86 0.36 -18.44
C VAL A 236 2.38 -0.76 -17.53
N ASP A 237 3.13 -1.03 -16.47
CA ASP A 237 2.72 -1.96 -15.42
C ASP A 237 1.85 -1.25 -14.37
N TYR A 238 0.74 -1.86 -14.02
CA TYR A 238 -0.21 -1.36 -13.02
C TYR A 238 -0.32 -2.34 -11.87
N ILE A 239 0.05 -1.89 -10.68
CA ILE A 239 0.05 -2.70 -9.47
C ILE A 239 -0.96 -2.13 -8.48
N THR A 240 -2.04 -2.87 -8.23
CA THR A 240 -2.92 -2.62 -7.09
C THR A 240 -2.34 -3.29 -5.86
N THR A 241 -2.14 -2.55 -4.77
CA THR A 241 -1.50 -3.02 -3.54
C THR A 241 -2.18 -2.45 -2.30
N GLY A 242 -3.46 -2.84 -2.09
CA GLY A 242 -4.31 -2.41 -0.98
C GLY A 242 -4.38 -3.38 0.21
N GLY A 243 -3.33 -4.16 0.44
CA GLY A 243 -3.28 -5.15 1.53
C GLY A 243 -2.57 -4.69 2.80
N GLY A 244 -2.54 -3.38 3.10
CA GLY A 244 -1.71 -2.78 4.15
C GLY A 244 -2.22 -2.92 5.58
N GLY A 245 -3.43 -3.40 5.79
CA GLY A 245 -3.98 -3.52 7.15
C GLY A 245 -5.46 -3.81 7.20
N MET A 246 -6.23 -3.17 6.32
CA MET A 246 -7.66 -3.44 6.19
C MET A 246 -7.88 -4.88 5.74
N LEU A 247 -8.84 -5.51 6.39
CA LEU A 247 -9.24 -6.85 6.04
C LEU A 247 -10.08 -6.81 4.75
N THR A 248 -9.78 -7.72 3.84
CA THR A 248 -10.44 -7.80 2.53
C THR A 248 -11.44 -8.95 2.47
N GLU A 249 -12.61 -8.72 1.85
CA GLU A 249 -13.58 -9.77 1.51
C GLU A 249 -13.20 -10.54 0.23
N ILE A 250 -12.14 -10.11 -0.44
CA ILE A 250 -11.64 -10.73 -1.66
C ILE A 250 -10.98 -12.06 -1.31
N PRO A 251 -11.25 -13.15 -2.04
CA PRO A 251 -10.59 -14.43 -1.83
C PRO A 251 -9.08 -14.32 -1.94
N GLU A 252 -8.37 -15.12 -1.17
CA GLU A 252 -6.91 -15.17 -1.19
C GLU A 252 -6.36 -15.57 -2.56
N SER A 253 -7.06 -16.48 -3.27
CA SER A 253 -6.76 -16.88 -4.64
C SER A 253 -6.86 -15.74 -5.66
N GLU A 254 -7.58 -14.67 -5.31
CA GLU A 254 -7.77 -13.50 -6.16
C GLU A 254 -6.95 -12.28 -5.70
N GLY A 255 -6.03 -12.48 -4.78
CA GLY A 255 -5.13 -11.42 -4.28
C GLY A 255 -5.56 -10.80 -2.95
N GLY A 256 -6.65 -11.27 -2.33
CA GLY A 256 -7.17 -10.75 -1.08
C GLY A 256 -6.40 -11.24 0.15
N TYR A 257 -5.20 -10.71 0.40
CA TYR A 257 -4.35 -11.04 1.54
C TYR A 257 -3.57 -9.83 2.01
N LEU A 258 -3.11 -9.86 3.26
CA LEU A 258 -2.20 -8.84 3.76
C LEU A 258 -0.85 -8.96 3.05
N HIS A 259 -0.33 -7.83 2.53
CA HIS A 259 0.92 -7.82 1.80
C HIS A 259 1.52 -6.41 1.71
N TYR A 260 2.75 -6.39 1.31
CA TYR A 260 3.43 -5.24 0.72
C TYR A 260 4.21 -5.69 -0.52
N VAL A 261 4.55 -4.75 -1.37
CA VAL A 261 5.37 -4.98 -2.56
C VAL A 261 6.74 -4.37 -2.32
N ARG A 262 7.82 -5.13 -2.47
CA ARG A 262 9.17 -4.61 -2.50
C ARG A 262 9.59 -4.46 -3.95
N VAL A 263 9.91 -3.25 -4.34
CA VAL A 263 10.41 -2.92 -5.68
C VAL A 263 11.91 -2.74 -5.61
N MET A 264 12.62 -3.39 -6.52
CA MET A 264 14.07 -3.29 -6.65
C MET A 264 14.39 -2.63 -7.99
N VAL A 265 15.14 -1.54 -7.91
CA VAL A 265 15.52 -0.74 -9.05
C VAL A 265 17.01 -0.96 -9.32
N ASN A 266 17.33 -1.21 -10.58
CA ASN A 266 18.67 -1.18 -11.11
C ASN A 266 18.72 -0.15 -12.24
N HIS A 267 19.91 0.13 -12.76
CA HIS A 267 20.08 1.09 -13.86
C HIS A 267 19.18 0.79 -15.06
N ASP A 268 19.05 -0.48 -15.44
CA ASP A 268 18.45 -0.91 -16.70
C ASP A 268 17.09 -1.61 -16.55
N TYR A 269 16.71 -1.98 -15.33
CA TYR A 269 15.47 -2.73 -15.11
C TYR A 269 14.90 -2.53 -13.70
N VAL A 270 13.60 -2.78 -13.59
CA VAL A 270 12.86 -2.80 -12.35
C VAL A 270 12.30 -4.20 -12.15
N THR A 271 12.41 -4.70 -10.91
CA THR A 271 11.79 -5.96 -10.50
C THR A 271 10.99 -5.73 -9.22
N TYR A 272 10.04 -6.61 -8.91
CA TYR A 272 9.32 -6.51 -7.63
C TYR A 272 9.02 -7.88 -7.03
N GLU A 273 8.84 -7.89 -5.72
CA GLU A 273 8.46 -9.06 -4.93
C GLU A 273 7.21 -8.72 -4.12
N VAL A 274 6.23 -9.62 -4.11
CA VAL A 274 5.06 -9.51 -3.26
C VAL A 274 5.32 -10.29 -1.97
N ARG A 275 5.27 -9.58 -0.85
CA ARG A 275 5.44 -10.13 0.50
C ARG A 275 4.09 -10.37 1.13
N LYS A 276 3.57 -11.56 0.99
CA LYS A 276 2.35 -11.98 1.67
C LYS A 276 2.61 -12.24 3.15
N ILE A 277 1.80 -11.64 4.00
CA ILE A 277 1.91 -11.71 5.45
C ILE A 277 0.63 -12.33 6.04
N SER A 278 0.78 -13.34 6.87
CA SER A 278 -0.37 -13.88 7.61
C SER A 278 -0.85 -12.85 8.65
N PRO A 279 -2.15 -12.64 8.84
CA PRO A 279 -2.68 -11.79 9.90
C PRO A 279 -2.17 -12.23 11.29
N PRO A 280 -2.29 -11.39 12.34
CA PRO A 280 -2.08 -11.83 13.71
C PRO A 280 -2.88 -13.10 14.03
N LEU A 281 -2.30 -14.05 14.75
CA LEU A 281 -2.86 -15.40 14.95
C LEU A 281 -4.30 -15.37 15.51
N TRP A 282 -4.57 -14.47 16.47
CA TRP A 282 -5.89 -14.31 17.07
C TRP A 282 -6.94 -13.73 16.10
N LEU A 283 -6.48 -12.99 15.08
CA LEU A 283 -7.32 -12.40 14.05
C LEU A 283 -7.53 -13.39 12.88
N HIS A 284 -6.55 -14.25 12.65
CA HIS A 284 -6.51 -15.18 11.53
C HIS A 284 -7.73 -16.13 11.54
N THR A 285 -8.02 -16.81 12.65
CA THR A 285 -9.05 -17.84 12.71
C THR A 285 -10.45 -17.22 12.58
N THR A 286 -10.74 -16.16 13.31
CA THR A 286 -12.05 -15.49 13.26
C THR A 286 -12.31 -14.82 11.93
N TYR A 287 -11.28 -14.20 11.36
CA TYR A 287 -11.37 -13.48 10.11
C TYR A 287 -11.53 -14.39 8.90
N TYR A 288 -10.67 -15.41 8.77
CA TYR A 288 -10.76 -16.32 7.62
C TYR A 288 -12.06 -17.12 7.60
N LEU A 289 -12.53 -17.57 8.77
CA LEU A 289 -13.83 -18.25 8.85
C LEU A 289 -14.99 -17.32 8.50
N ALA A 290 -14.96 -16.07 8.97
CA ALA A 290 -16.00 -15.08 8.64
C ALA A 290 -15.94 -14.70 7.15
N LYS A 291 -14.75 -14.48 6.60
CA LYS A 291 -14.53 -14.17 5.19
C LYS A 291 -15.04 -15.27 4.27
N GLU A 292 -14.65 -16.49 4.52
CA GLU A 292 -15.10 -17.64 3.73
C GLU A 292 -16.63 -17.83 3.85
N ALA A 293 -17.18 -17.72 5.06
CA ALA A 293 -18.62 -17.81 5.27
C ALA A 293 -19.40 -16.69 4.54
N LEU A 294 -18.90 -15.45 4.56
CA LEU A 294 -19.50 -14.31 3.84
C LEU A 294 -19.39 -14.49 2.32
N TYR A 295 -18.24 -14.97 1.83
CA TYR A 295 -18.04 -15.26 0.41
C TYR A 295 -19.02 -16.31 -0.07
N TRP A 296 -19.16 -17.44 0.67
CA TRP A 296 -20.11 -18.50 0.35
C TRP A 296 -21.57 -18.04 0.47
N ALA A 297 -21.92 -17.25 1.50
CA ALA A 297 -23.27 -16.70 1.66
C ALA A 297 -23.62 -15.75 0.52
N ARG A 298 -22.71 -14.89 0.10
CA ARG A 298 -22.91 -13.94 -1.00
C ARG A 298 -23.07 -14.67 -2.34
N ASN A 299 -22.31 -15.74 -2.58
CA ASN A 299 -22.45 -16.56 -3.78
C ASN A 299 -23.71 -17.45 -3.76
N TRP A 300 -24.20 -17.82 -2.57
CA TRP A 300 -25.41 -18.62 -2.42
C TRP A 300 -26.69 -17.77 -2.56
N TYR A 301 -26.72 -16.56 -2.01
CA TYR A 301 -27.89 -15.67 -2.01
C TYR A 301 -27.91 -14.64 -3.14
N GLY A 302 -26.81 -14.43 -3.83
CA GLY A 302 -26.65 -13.40 -4.84
C GLY A 302 -26.46 -13.96 -6.24
N SER A 303 -27.49 -14.63 -6.79
CA SER A 303 -27.47 -15.11 -8.19
C SER A 303 -27.48 -14.01 -9.26
N GLY A 304 -27.00 -12.81 -8.95
CA GLY A 304 -26.98 -11.67 -9.86
C GLY A 304 -25.58 -11.12 -10.19
N TYR A 305 -24.55 -11.51 -9.47
CA TYR A 305 -23.18 -11.01 -9.72
C TYR A 305 -22.30 -12.16 -10.24
N ILE A 306 -22.28 -12.29 -11.54
CA ILE A 306 -21.37 -13.17 -12.25
C ILE A 306 -19.99 -12.51 -12.17
N PHE A 307 -19.09 -13.06 -11.34
CA PHE A 307 -17.67 -12.87 -11.52
C PHE A 307 -17.31 -13.35 -12.93
N GLY A 308 -16.88 -12.43 -13.78
CA GLY A 308 -16.58 -12.73 -15.20
C GLY A 308 -15.60 -13.90 -15.30
N ARG A 309 -16.11 -15.04 -15.73
CA ARG A 309 -15.34 -16.23 -16.04
C ARG A 309 -14.57 -16.03 -17.34
N ASN A 310 -13.60 -15.20 -17.45
CA ASN A 310 -12.69 -15.23 -18.62
C ASN A 310 -11.58 -14.19 -18.53
N THR A 311 -10.93 -14.07 -17.39
CA THR A 311 -9.56 -13.57 -17.42
C THR A 311 -8.65 -14.78 -17.36
N LYS A 312 -7.89 -15.05 -18.42
CA LYS A 312 -6.67 -15.83 -18.29
C LYS A 312 -5.78 -15.03 -17.36
N ILE A 313 -5.87 -15.36 -16.08
CA ILE A 313 -4.91 -14.93 -15.09
C ILE A 313 -3.61 -15.55 -15.57
N LEU A 314 -2.66 -14.73 -16.00
CA LEU A 314 -1.28 -15.15 -15.99
C LEU A 314 -0.96 -15.33 -14.51
N GLU A 315 -1.14 -16.55 -14.03
CA GLU A 315 -0.80 -16.89 -12.65
C GLU A 315 0.67 -16.54 -12.44
N PRO A 316 0.96 -15.63 -11.51
CA PRO A 316 2.33 -15.51 -11.03
C PRO A 316 2.74 -16.92 -10.60
N LYS A 317 3.91 -17.39 -11.02
CA LYS A 317 4.42 -18.68 -10.58
C LYS A 317 4.64 -18.65 -9.08
N VAL A 318 3.59 -19.01 -8.35
CA VAL A 318 3.57 -19.09 -6.90
C VAL A 318 4.46 -20.26 -6.48
N ARG A 319 5.66 -20.00 -6.01
CA ARG A 319 6.45 -21.02 -5.34
C ARG A 319 6.08 -21.04 -3.86
N GLY A 320 5.35 -22.10 -3.49
CA GLY A 320 5.15 -22.71 -2.16
C GLY A 320 5.03 -21.84 -0.91
N LEU A 321 4.08 -22.20 -0.09
CA LEU A 321 3.51 -21.61 1.12
C LEU A 321 4.42 -21.50 2.37
N ASN A 322 5.72 -21.49 2.27
CA ASN A 322 6.60 -21.26 3.42
C ASN A 322 7.60 -20.17 3.07
N ASP A 323 7.35 -18.93 3.50
CA ASP A 323 8.27 -17.78 3.46
C ASP A 323 8.98 -17.56 2.11
N ARG A 324 8.37 -17.96 1.00
CA ARG A 324 8.97 -17.91 -0.33
C ARG A 324 8.52 -16.68 -1.10
N GLU A 325 9.50 -16.10 -1.74
CA GLU A 325 9.49 -14.88 -2.51
C GLU A 325 8.77 -15.07 -3.85
N TYR A 326 7.90 -14.15 -4.22
CA TYR A 326 7.32 -14.05 -5.56
C TYR A 326 8.13 -13.05 -6.35
N TRP A 327 8.71 -13.46 -7.47
CA TRP A 327 9.49 -12.60 -8.35
C TRP A 327 8.72 -12.33 -9.63
N PHE A 328 8.58 -11.06 -9.98
CA PHE A 328 8.16 -10.61 -11.30
C PHE A 328 9.25 -9.72 -11.86
N ASP A 329 9.64 -9.99 -13.09
CA ASP A 329 10.66 -9.24 -13.82
C ASP A 329 9.94 -8.28 -14.77
N VAL A 330 10.00 -7.01 -14.47
CA VAL A 330 9.51 -5.94 -15.35
C VAL A 330 10.65 -5.57 -16.26
N ARG A 331 10.71 -6.14 -17.46
CA ARG A 331 11.69 -5.81 -18.48
C ARG A 331 11.07 -4.86 -19.47
N ARG A 332 11.75 -3.76 -19.73
CA ARG A 332 11.53 -3.02 -20.97
C ARG A 332 12.07 -3.90 -22.10
N GLU A 333 11.21 -4.48 -22.91
CA GLU A 333 11.63 -5.00 -24.20
C GLU A 333 12.05 -3.79 -25.04
N ASN A 334 13.35 -3.60 -25.13
CA ASN A 334 13.90 -2.70 -26.14
C ASN A 334 13.56 -3.31 -27.50
N GLU A 335 12.47 -2.89 -28.10
CA GLU A 335 12.30 -3.04 -29.53
C GLU A 335 13.44 -2.27 -30.18
N LYS A 336 14.40 -3.03 -30.66
CA LYS A 336 15.37 -2.53 -31.63
C LYS A 336 14.61 -2.21 -32.92
N ILE A 337 14.42 -0.93 -33.17
CA ILE A 337 14.21 -0.41 -34.50
C ILE A 337 15.58 -0.19 -35.14
#